data_b1f9bbb5c6c3ab7a69cbfd27e4661bae
#
_entry.id   b1f9bbb5c6c3ab7a69cbfd27e4661bae
#
_cell.length_a   1.000
_cell.length_b   1.000
_cell.length_c   1.000
_cell.angle_alpha   90.00
_cell.angle_beta   90.00
_cell.angle_gamma   90.00
#
_symmetry.space_group_name_H-M   'P 1'
#
loop_
_entity.id
_entity.type
_entity.pdbx_description
1 polymer ?
#
loop_
_entity_poly.entity_id
_entity_poly.type
_entity_poly.pdbx_seq_one_letter_code
_entity_poly.pdbx_strand_id
1 'polypeptide(L)'
;MQLADLLSETLDEDSQDVWENERTPTPVRRFGVRLHTAGLSIRETVAILELLGVDRSHGAVWNWVHTLAEAQSDPPTASPSRVAVDEKQIEVDGEKKWLYAAIDTESKLLLEIDVFSRRGTDPAAAFLHRLTEKHDVAETEFLVDAAGYLTALARRELSGQLDYRERNHIEKWFQTVTMRIDCLHSFGRGSQSSAKQWLRRFRHHYNHERPNQALNGKTPAEQIQN
;
A
#
# COMPACT_ATOMS: atom_id res chain seq x y z
N MET A 1 -17.72 -29.44 2.03
CA MET A 1 -16.48 -28.61 2.12
C MET A 1 -16.93 -27.22 2.53
N GLN A 2 -16.53 -26.78 3.71
CA GLN A 2 -16.88 -25.41 4.16
C GLN A 2 -15.98 -24.39 3.46
N LEU A 3 -16.44 -23.16 3.32
CA LEU A 3 -15.65 -22.07 2.72
C LEU A 3 -14.27 -21.92 3.39
N ALA A 4 -14.22 -22.07 4.71
CA ALA A 4 -12.98 -22.01 5.47
C ALA A 4 -11.95 -23.05 5.03
N ASP A 5 -12.38 -24.29 4.76
CA ASP A 5 -11.49 -25.38 4.31
C ASP A 5 -10.91 -25.07 2.93
N LEU A 6 -11.76 -24.60 1.99
CA LEU A 6 -11.33 -24.21 0.64
C LEU A 6 -10.34 -23.05 0.67
N LEU A 7 -10.59 -22.05 1.54
CA LEU A 7 -9.71 -20.89 1.65
C LEU A 7 -8.39 -21.22 2.36
N SER A 8 -8.37 -22.18 3.27
CA SER A 8 -7.14 -22.63 3.94
C SER A 8 -6.15 -23.27 2.99
N GLU A 9 -6.63 -23.94 1.93
CA GLU A 9 -5.78 -24.52 0.88
C GLU A 9 -5.15 -23.47 -0.06
N THR A 10 -5.75 -22.28 -0.11
CA THR A 10 -5.37 -21.23 -1.10
C THR A 10 -4.70 -20.00 -0.50
N LEU A 11 -4.83 -19.80 0.80
CA LEU A 11 -4.25 -18.67 1.52
C LEU A 11 -3.15 -19.19 2.45
N ASP A 12 -1.91 -18.78 2.21
CA ASP A 12 -0.73 -19.21 2.95
C ASP A 12 -0.95 -19.28 4.46
N GLU A 13 -0.64 -20.46 5.03
CA GLU A 13 -0.77 -20.76 6.45
C GLU A 13 0.23 -19.98 7.34
N ASP A 14 1.26 -19.39 6.76
CA ASP A 14 2.43 -18.85 7.49
C ASP A 14 2.18 -17.51 8.21
N SER A 15 0.99 -16.95 8.15
CA SER A 15 0.74 -15.69 8.83
C SER A 15 -0.02 -15.90 10.14
N GLN A 16 0.59 -15.48 11.25
CA GLN A 16 0.00 -15.44 12.59
C GLN A 16 -1.46 -14.98 12.58
N ASP A 17 -2.31 -15.64 13.35
CA ASP A 17 -3.66 -15.17 13.62
C ASP A 17 -3.58 -13.89 14.47
N VAL A 18 -3.79 -12.75 13.83
CA VAL A 18 -3.71 -11.43 14.47
C VAL A 18 -5.03 -11.01 15.14
N TRP A 19 -6.09 -11.80 14.95
CA TRP A 19 -7.41 -11.51 15.50
C TRP A 19 -7.72 -12.42 16.68
N GLU A 20 -7.54 -11.92 17.88
CA GLU A 20 -7.89 -12.64 19.10
C GLU A 20 -9.41 -12.68 19.31
N ASN A 21 -9.91 -13.76 19.89
CA ASN A 21 -11.31 -13.95 20.32
C ASN A 21 -12.38 -13.77 19.23
N GLU A 22 -12.04 -13.93 17.95
CA GLU A 22 -12.99 -13.82 16.85
C GLU A 22 -13.61 -15.18 16.48
N ARG A 23 -14.93 -15.19 16.29
CA ARG A 23 -15.69 -16.42 15.94
C ARG A 23 -15.57 -16.81 14.47
N THR A 24 -15.18 -15.88 13.61
CA THR A 24 -15.00 -16.16 12.19
C THR A 24 -13.64 -16.80 11.95
N PRO A 25 -13.55 -17.90 11.19
CA PRO A 25 -12.26 -18.50 10.85
C PRO A 25 -11.31 -17.54 10.19
N THR A 26 -10.02 -17.60 10.53
CA THR A 26 -8.96 -16.72 9.99
C THR A 26 -8.90 -16.67 8.46
N PRO A 27 -9.01 -17.80 7.71
CA PRO A 27 -9.02 -17.77 6.26
C PRO A 27 -10.17 -16.92 5.68
N VAL A 28 -11.35 -16.97 6.30
CA VAL A 28 -12.51 -16.18 5.88
C VAL A 28 -12.29 -14.69 6.13
N ARG A 29 -11.72 -14.33 7.28
CA ARG A 29 -11.35 -12.95 7.61
C ARG A 29 -10.34 -12.39 6.61
N ARG A 30 -9.29 -13.14 6.31
CA ARG A 30 -8.28 -12.80 5.29
C ARG A 30 -8.89 -12.64 3.92
N PHE A 31 -9.77 -13.53 3.53
CA PHE A 31 -10.49 -13.40 2.27
C PHE A 31 -11.30 -12.11 2.19
N GLY A 32 -12.07 -11.77 3.24
CA GLY A 32 -12.79 -10.50 3.31
C GLY A 32 -11.87 -9.27 3.23
N VAL A 33 -10.74 -9.28 3.94
CA VAL A 33 -9.74 -8.21 3.85
C VAL A 33 -9.16 -8.12 2.44
N ARG A 34 -8.87 -9.25 1.80
CA ARG A 34 -8.33 -9.30 0.43
C ARG A 34 -9.30 -8.73 -0.59
N LEU A 35 -10.58 -9.05 -0.50
CA LEU A 35 -11.63 -8.47 -1.33
C LEU A 35 -11.66 -6.95 -1.21
N HIS A 36 -11.67 -6.44 0.03
CA HIS A 36 -11.67 -4.99 0.28
C HIS A 36 -10.39 -4.32 -0.24
N THR A 37 -9.23 -4.90 0.01
CA THR A 37 -7.95 -4.37 -0.49
C THR A 37 -7.86 -4.42 -2.03
N ALA A 38 -8.52 -5.40 -2.66
CA ALA A 38 -8.62 -5.49 -4.11
C ALA A 38 -9.51 -4.41 -4.73
N GLY A 39 -10.27 -3.65 -3.92
CA GLY A 39 -11.04 -2.48 -4.36
C GLY A 39 -12.55 -2.55 -4.13
N LEU A 40 -13.06 -3.62 -3.49
CA LEU A 40 -14.46 -3.68 -3.12
C LEU A 40 -14.73 -2.78 -1.90
N SER A 41 -15.86 -2.10 -1.88
CA SER A 41 -16.33 -1.42 -0.67
C SER A 41 -16.60 -2.42 0.46
N ILE A 42 -16.61 -1.96 1.71
CA ILE A 42 -17.00 -2.82 2.85
C ILE A 42 -18.39 -3.46 2.62
N ARG A 43 -19.34 -2.72 2.02
CA ARG A 43 -20.67 -3.23 1.72
C ARG A 43 -20.65 -4.37 0.71
N GLU A 44 -19.92 -4.22 -0.37
CA GLU A 44 -19.77 -5.27 -1.39
C GLU A 44 -19.05 -6.48 -0.83
N THR A 45 -18.03 -6.26 0.02
CA THR A 45 -17.33 -7.34 0.72
C THR A 45 -18.30 -8.13 1.60
N VAL A 46 -19.13 -7.46 2.40
CA VAL A 46 -20.15 -8.11 3.23
C VAL A 46 -21.14 -8.89 2.36
N ALA A 47 -21.66 -8.29 1.29
CA ALA A 47 -22.60 -8.95 0.38
C ALA A 47 -22.01 -10.23 -0.25
N ILE A 48 -20.72 -10.23 -0.62
CA ILE A 48 -20.05 -11.43 -1.13
C ILE A 48 -19.89 -12.49 -0.03
N LEU A 49 -19.53 -12.09 1.20
CA LEU A 49 -19.42 -13.02 2.32
C LEU A 49 -20.78 -13.66 2.64
N GLU A 50 -21.88 -12.90 2.59
CA GLU A 50 -23.24 -13.40 2.78
C GLU A 50 -23.63 -14.43 1.70
N LEU A 51 -23.31 -14.18 0.42
CA LEU A 51 -23.51 -15.15 -0.67
C LEU A 51 -22.77 -16.47 -0.43
N LEU A 52 -21.63 -16.41 0.30
CA LEU A 52 -20.85 -17.58 0.67
C LEU A 52 -21.26 -18.19 2.02
N GLY A 53 -22.37 -17.74 2.60
CA GLY A 53 -22.91 -18.24 3.85
C GLY A 53 -22.24 -17.66 5.12
N VAL A 54 -21.50 -16.56 5.00
CA VAL A 54 -20.84 -15.89 6.11
C VAL A 54 -21.53 -14.56 6.40
N ASP A 55 -22.47 -14.55 7.35
CA ASP A 55 -23.18 -13.35 7.81
C ASP A 55 -22.31 -12.56 8.79
N ARG A 56 -21.87 -11.37 8.40
CA ARG A 56 -21.04 -10.44 9.21
C ARG A 56 -21.43 -9.00 8.98
N SER A 57 -21.27 -8.19 10.03
CA SER A 57 -21.54 -6.75 9.94
C SER A 57 -20.43 -6.00 9.21
N HIS A 58 -20.75 -4.83 8.67
CA HIS A 58 -19.77 -3.90 8.10
C HIS A 58 -18.66 -3.54 9.09
N GLY A 59 -19.03 -3.36 10.39
CA GLY A 59 -18.05 -3.08 11.45
C GLY A 59 -17.09 -4.22 11.69
N ALA A 60 -17.53 -5.48 11.58
CA ALA A 60 -16.62 -6.63 11.71
C ALA A 60 -15.58 -6.64 10.58
N VAL A 61 -15.98 -6.49 9.33
CA VAL A 61 -15.06 -6.43 8.19
C VAL A 61 -14.11 -5.24 8.29
N TRP A 62 -14.63 -4.07 8.71
CA TRP A 62 -13.80 -2.90 8.96
C TRP A 62 -12.72 -3.17 10.02
N ASN A 63 -13.09 -3.77 11.15
CA ASN A 63 -12.15 -4.15 12.21
C ASN A 63 -11.09 -5.14 11.68
N TRP A 64 -11.47 -6.14 10.89
CA TRP A 64 -10.51 -7.08 10.31
C TRP A 64 -9.45 -6.38 9.45
N VAL A 65 -9.87 -5.43 8.61
CA VAL A 65 -8.96 -4.64 7.77
C VAL A 65 -7.96 -3.85 8.63
N HIS A 66 -8.45 -3.16 9.65
CA HIS A 66 -7.62 -2.31 10.50
C HIS A 66 -6.66 -3.14 11.37
N THR A 67 -7.14 -4.19 12.02
CA THR A 67 -6.30 -5.07 12.85
C THR A 67 -5.17 -5.70 12.02
N LEU A 68 -5.49 -6.20 10.81
CA LEU A 68 -4.45 -6.76 9.95
C LEU A 68 -3.46 -5.69 9.49
N ALA A 69 -3.92 -4.48 9.16
CA ALA A 69 -3.04 -3.38 8.75
C ALA A 69 -2.07 -2.92 9.86
N GLU A 70 -2.49 -3.00 11.12
CA GLU A 70 -1.65 -2.69 12.27
C GLU A 70 -0.59 -3.77 12.55
N ALA A 71 -0.95 -5.03 12.31
CA ALA A 71 -0.06 -6.17 12.52
C ALA A 71 0.97 -6.39 11.38
N GLN A 72 0.77 -5.72 10.23
CA GLN A 72 1.67 -5.89 9.09
C GLN A 72 3.00 -5.17 9.29
N SER A 73 4.08 -5.90 9.00
CA SER A 73 5.43 -5.35 8.97
C SER A 73 5.61 -4.33 7.84
N ASP A 74 6.62 -3.50 7.97
CA ASP A 74 7.13 -2.68 6.87
C ASP A 74 7.62 -3.58 5.71
N PRO A 75 7.74 -3.04 4.49
CA PRO A 75 8.33 -3.78 3.38
C PRO A 75 9.75 -4.23 3.73
N PRO A 76 10.27 -5.28 3.08
CA PRO A 76 11.65 -5.70 3.28
C PRO A 76 12.60 -4.55 3.02
N THR A 77 13.68 -4.45 3.80
CA THR A 77 14.75 -3.48 3.55
C THR A 77 15.34 -3.74 2.17
N ALA A 78 15.49 -2.68 1.40
CA ALA A 78 16.02 -2.73 0.04
C ALA A 78 17.17 -1.72 -0.14
N SER A 79 18.06 -2.01 -1.09
CA SER A 79 19.14 -1.11 -1.54
C SER A 79 18.95 -0.87 -3.05
N PRO A 80 17.92 -0.08 -3.46
CA PRO A 80 17.59 0.12 -4.86
C PRO A 80 18.64 0.99 -5.55
N SER A 81 18.96 0.66 -6.80
CA SER A 81 19.82 1.51 -7.65
C SER A 81 19.08 2.80 -8.05
N ARG A 82 17.76 2.71 -8.24
CA ARG A 82 16.94 3.82 -8.75
C ARG A 82 15.54 3.81 -8.16
N VAL A 83 15.11 4.96 -7.64
CA VAL A 83 13.80 5.16 -7.00
C VAL A 83 13.04 6.30 -7.67
N ALA A 84 11.84 6.03 -8.15
CA ALA A 84 10.91 7.08 -8.58
C ALA A 84 10.08 7.56 -7.39
N VAL A 85 10.00 8.89 -7.20
CA VAL A 85 9.22 9.55 -6.16
C VAL A 85 8.30 10.57 -6.79
N ASP A 86 7.04 10.55 -6.38
CA ASP A 86 6.03 11.50 -6.88
C ASP A 86 4.93 11.68 -5.83
N GLU A 87 4.09 12.73 -6.01
CA GLU A 87 2.91 12.93 -5.19
C GLU A 87 1.65 13.15 -6.04
N LYS A 88 0.52 12.72 -5.49
CA LYS A 88 -0.79 12.91 -6.10
C LYS A 88 -1.80 13.45 -5.11
N GLN A 89 -2.62 14.41 -5.55
CA GLN A 89 -3.74 14.89 -4.77
C GLN A 89 -4.81 13.79 -4.70
N ILE A 90 -5.28 13.50 -3.50
CA ILE A 90 -6.38 12.59 -3.19
C ILE A 90 -7.37 13.29 -2.27
N GLU A 91 -8.56 12.72 -2.14
CA GLU A 91 -9.55 13.15 -1.16
C GLU A 91 -9.58 12.15 0.01
N VAL A 92 -9.51 12.66 1.22
CA VAL A 92 -9.60 11.88 2.46
C VAL A 92 -10.62 12.54 3.36
N ASP A 93 -11.75 11.86 3.62
CA ASP A 93 -12.86 12.36 4.42
C ASP A 93 -13.39 13.74 3.94
N GLY A 94 -13.47 13.93 2.62
CA GLY A 94 -13.92 15.19 2.01
C GLY A 94 -12.86 16.30 1.94
N GLU A 95 -11.65 16.06 2.46
CA GLU A 95 -10.55 17.02 2.42
C GLU A 95 -9.47 16.66 1.40
N LYS A 96 -8.94 17.66 0.71
CA LYS A 96 -7.80 17.48 -0.19
C LYS A 96 -6.53 17.21 0.59
N LYS A 97 -5.88 16.09 0.30
CA LYS A 97 -4.59 15.66 0.86
C LYS A 97 -3.64 15.28 -0.27
N TRP A 98 -2.39 15.02 0.08
CA TRP A 98 -1.34 14.66 -0.87
C TRP A 98 -0.77 13.30 -0.50
N LEU A 99 -0.93 12.35 -1.39
CA LEU A 99 -0.38 11.00 -1.30
C LEU A 99 1.00 11.02 -1.94
N TYR A 100 2.03 10.74 -1.14
CA TYR A 100 3.42 10.57 -1.58
C TYR A 100 3.72 9.10 -1.70
N ALA A 101 4.49 8.73 -2.71
CA ALA A 101 4.94 7.35 -2.92
C ALA A 101 6.37 7.30 -3.46
N ALA A 102 7.09 6.26 -3.06
CA ALA A 102 8.41 5.92 -3.57
C ALA A 102 8.42 4.46 -4.03
N ILE A 103 8.85 4.22 -5.27
CA ILE A 103 8.89 2.90 -5.88
C ILE A 103 10.27 2.61 -6.46
N ASP A 104 10.82 1.43 -6.18
CA ASP A 104 11.99 0.93 -6.88
C ASP A 104 11.65 0.63 -8.34
N THR A 105 12.36 1.24 -9.27
CA THR A 105 12.06 1.12 -10.70
C THR A 105 12.39 -0.25 -11.28
N GLU A 106 13.24 -1.05 -10.63
CA GLU A 106 13.63 -2.39 -11.05
C GLU A 106 12.73 -3.46 -10.45
N SER A 107 12.72 -3.60 -9.13
CA SER A 107 11.91 -4.60 -8.44
C SER A 107 10.43 -4.29 -8.38
N LYS A 108 10.03 -3.06 -8.69
CA LYS A 108 8.67 -2.52 -8.52
C LYS A 108 8.19 -2.49 -7.07
N LEU A 109 9.10 -2.65 -6.10
CA LEU A 109 8.77 -2.57 -4.69
C LEU A 109 8.28 -1.17 -4.33
N LEU A 110 7.11 -1.10 -3.74
CA LEU A 110 6.60 0.12 -3.11
C LEU A 110 7.29 0.30 -1.76
N LEU A 111 8.35 1.11 -1.76
CA LEU A 111 9.22 1.32 -0.61
C LEU A 111 8.51 2.08 0.51
N GLU A 112 7.89 3.20 0.16
CA GLU A 112 7.19 4.04 1.14
C GLU A 112 5.93 4.66 0.52
N ILE A 113 4.93 4.90 1.37
CA ILE A 113 3.69 5.58 1.05
C ILE A 113 3.19 6.34 2.26
N ASP A 114 2.80 7.61 2.09
CA ASP A 114 2.21 8.39 3.19
C ASP A 114 1.33 9.53 2.68
N VAL A 115 0.49 10.06 3.56
CA VAL A 115 -0.45 11.15 3.28
C VAL A 115 -0.10 12.38 4.10
N PHE A 116 -0.02 13.52 3.40
CA PHE A 116 0.27 14.83 3.98
C PHE A 116 -0.88 15.82 3.70
N SER A 117 -1.03 16.81 4.57
CA SER A 117 -2.05 17.85 4.42
C SER A 117 -1.73 18.85 3.30
N ARG A 118 -0.45 18.95 2.91
CA ARG A 118 0.04 19.85 1.85
C ARG A 118 1.16 19.19 1.06
N ARG A 119 1.44 19.73 -0.13
CA ARG A 119 2.64 19.39 -0.93
C ARG A 119 3.76 20.40 -0.70
N GLY A 120 4.94 20.09 -1.18
CA GLY A 120 6.10 20.98 -1.19
C GLY A 120 7.33 20.39 -0.56
N THR A 121 8.39 21.19 -0.40
CA THR A 121 9.72 20.75 0.03
C THR A 121 9.72 20.14 1.43
N ASP A 122 8.98 20.70 2.40
CA ASP A 122 8.98 20.14 3.77
C ASP A 122 8.28 18.79 3.89
N PRO A 123 7.06 18.56 3.32
CA PRO A 123 6.49 17.23 3.25
C PRO A 123 7.37 16.24 2.48
N ALA A 124 7.97 16.64 1.36
CA ALA A 124 8.91 15.81 0.62
C ALA A 124 10.13 15.41 1.48
N ALA A 125 10.71 16.35 2.21
CA ALA A 125 11.84 16.08 3.11
C ALA A 125 11.45 15.13 4.26
N ALA A 126 10.24 15.28 4.83
CA ALA A 126 9.72 14.37 5.85
C ALA A 126 9.45 12.97 5.30
N PHE A 127 8.94 12.87 4.07
CA PHE A 127 8.73 11.60 3.37
C PHE A 127 10.05 10.90 3.06
N LEU A 128 11.02 11.60 2.49
CA LEU A 128 12.36 11.06 2.20
C LEU A 128 13.09 10.62 3.47
N HIS A 129 12.88 11.32 4.59
CA HIS A 129 13.45 10.89 5.88
C HIS A 129 12.99 9.49 6.29
N ARG A 130 11.68 9.23 6.23
CA ARG A 130 11.17 7.90 6.56
C ARG A 130 11.66 6.82 5.62
N LEU A 131 11.86 7.18 4.35
CA LEU A 131 12.42 6.28 3.36
C LEU A 131 13.86 5.88 3.73
N THR A 132 14.70 6.87 4.11
CA THR A 132 16.10 6.64 4.51
C THR A 132 16.24 5.87 5.82
N GLU A 133 15.24 5.91 6.71
CA GLU A 133 15.25 5.13 7.95
C GLU A 133 14.98 3.64 7.72
N LYS A 134 14.33 3.28 6.62
CA LYS A 134 13.87 1.92 6.32
C LYS A 134 14.70 1.21 5.26
N HIS A 135 15.30 1.96 4.36
CA HIS A 135 16.00 1.44 3.19
C HIS A 135 17.40 2.05 3.07
N ASP A 136 18.34 1.26 2.52
CA ASP A 136 19.65 1.76 2.18
C ASP A 136 19.59 2.44 0.81
N VAL A 137 19.50 3.76 0.83
CA VAL A 137 19.32 4.59 -0.37
C VAL A 137 20.43 5.64 -0.55
N ALA A 138 21.57 5.46 0.13
CA ALA A 138 22.69 6.40 0.05
C ALA A 138 23.24 6.54 -1.38
N GLU A 139 23.36 5.44 -2.11
CA GLU A 139 23.84 5.39 -3.49
C GLU A 139 22.73 5.38 -4.54
N THR A 140 21.48 5.60 -4.11
CA THR A 140 20.30 5.56 -4.98
C THR A 140 20.19 6.82 -5.82
N GLU A 141 19.90 6.66 -7.12
CA GLU A 141 19.47 7.74 -8.00
C GLU A 141 17.94 7.97 -7.86
N PHE A 142 17.57 9.15 -7.39
CA PHE A 142 16.15 9.53 -7.26
C PHE A 142 15.64 10.22 -8.53
N LEU A 143 14.55 9.70 -9.09
CA LEU A 143 13.83 10.27 -10.21
C LEU A 143 12.63 11.06 -9.68
N VAL A 144 12.62 12.37 -9.91
CA VAL A 144 11.61 13.28 -9.39
C VAL A 144 11.13 14.26 -10.48
N ASP A 145 9.97 14.88 -10.28
CA ASP A 145 9.36 15.76 -11.29
C ASP A 145 9.45 17.25 -10.96
N ALA A 146 9.83 17.61 -9.75
CA ALA A 146 9.82 18.99 -9.31
C ALA A 146 11.10 19.40 -8.56
N ALA A 147 11.50 20.66 -8.76
CA ALA A 147 12.68 21.24 -8.09
C ALA A 147 12.59 21.20 -6.56
N GLY A 148 11.38 21.17 -5.99
CA GLY A 148 11.17 21.02 -4.55
C GLY A 148 11.71 19.71 -3.98
N TYR A 149 11.63 18.61 -4.76
CA TYR A 149 12.24 17.34 -4.40
C TYR A 149 13.77 17.39 -4.44
N LEU A 150 14.36 18.02 -5.46
CA LEU A 150 15.82 18.19 -5.53
C LEU A 150 16.36 18.93 -4.30
N THR A 151 15.64 19.97 -3.85
CA THR A 151 15.99 20.68 -2.60
C THR A 151 15.86 19.77 -1.37
N ALA A 152 14.82 18.93 -1.31
CA ALA A 152 14.62 18.00 -0.21
C ALA A 152 15.68 16.89 -0.19
N LEU A 153 16.07 16.37 -1.35
CA LEU A 153 17.15 15.38 -1.52
C LEU A 153 18.50 15.96 -1.10
N ALA A 154 18.82 17.16 -1.58
CA ALA A 154 20.09 17.85 -1.25
C ALA A 154 20.26 18.08 0.26
N ARG A 155 19.17 18.36 0.99
CA ARG A 155 19.19 18.48 2.46
C ARG A 155 19.57 17.19 3.18
N ARG A 156 19.57 16.06 2.47
CA ARG A 156 19.87 14.72 2.98
C ARG A 156 21.08 14.07 2.31
N GLU A 157 21.82 14.85 1.55
CA GLU A 157 22.99 14.37 0.81
C GLU A 157 22.66 13.24 -0.18
N LEU A 158 21.41 13.20 -0.67
CA LEU A 158 20.92 12.22 -1.64
C LEU A 158 21.01 12.77 -3.06
N SER A 159 21.32 11.90 -4.02
CA SER A 159 21.39 12.22 -5.44
C SER A 159 20.02 12.10 -6.08
N GLY A 160 19.66 13.06 -6.94
CA GLY A 160 18.42 13.00 -7.70
C GLY A 160 18.48 13.81 -8.99
N GLN A 161 17.67 13.38 -9.95
CA GLN A 161 17.52 14.08 -11.22
C GLN A 161 16.06 14.29 -11.61
N LEU A 162 15.82 15.32 -12.39
CA LEU A 162 14.51 15.53 -13.02
C LEU A 162 14.40 14.57 -14.21
N ASP A 163 13.53 13.57 -14.10
CA ASP A 163 13.26 12.64 -15.18
C ASP A 163 11.75 12.55 -15.45
N TYR A 164 11.37 12.94 -16.66
CA TYR A 164 9.99 12.88 -17.13
C TYR A 164 9.68 11.61 -17.93
N ARG A 165 10.66 10.80 -18.29
CA ARG A 165 10.47 9.62 -19.15
C ARG A 165 10.23 8.34 -18.36
N GLU A 166 10.95 8.12 -17.28
CA GLU A 166 10.79 6.90 -16.43
C GLU A 166 9.68 7.03 -15.39
N ARG A 167 8.99 8.16 -15.31
CA ARG A 167 7.80 8.40 -14.48
C ARG A 167 6.64 7.43 -14.76
N ASN A 168 6.56 6.85 -15.95
CA ASN A 168 5.49 5.93 -16.34
C ASN A 168 5.25 4.80 -15.32
N HIS A 169 6.27 4.42 -14.55
CA HIS A 169 6.14 3.38 -13.53
C HIS A 169 5.37 3.85 -12.31
N ILE A 170 5.73 5.02 -11.78
CA ILE A 170 5.04 5.58 -10.62
C ILE A 170 3.67 6.14 -11.00
N GLU A 171 3.51 6.68 -12.20
CA GLU A 171 2.20 7.12 -12.71
C GLU A 171 1.21 5.96 -12.84
N LYS A 172 1.65 4.81 -13.37
CA LYS A 172 0.82 3.59 -13.42
C LYS A 172 0.46 3.09 -12.03
N TRP A 173 1.39 3.20 -11.08
CA TRP A 173 1.13 2.85 -9.70
C TRP A 173 0.09 3.78 -9.07
N PHE A 174 0.23 5.11 -9.25
CA PHE A 174 -0.77 6.09 -8.80
C PHE A 174 -2.13 5.85 -9.45
N GLN A 175 -2.18 5.53 -10.73
CA GLN A 175 -3.43 5.13 -11.40
C GLN A 175 -4.05 3.91 -10.71
N THR A 176 -3.26 2.90 -10.39
CA THR A 176 -3.73 1.68 -9.71
C THR A 176 -4.29 2.00 -8.32
N VAL A 177 -3.60 2.78 -7.50
CA VAL A 177 -4.05 3.09 -6.13
C VAL A 177 -5.26 4.02 -6.13
N THR A 178 -5.28 5.04 -6.99
CA THR A 178 -6.43 5.97 -7.06
C THR A 178 -7.69 5.29 -7.53
N MET A 179 -7.63 4.42 -8.53
CA MET A 179 -8.81 3.62 -8.93
C MET A 179 -9.41 2.83 -7.76
N ARG A 180 -8.59 2.34 -6.83
CA ARG A 180 -9.08 1.64 -5.64
C ARG A 180 -9.64 2.59 -4.59
N ILE A 181 -8.98 3.73 -4.36
CA ILE A 181 -9.46 4.78 -3.46
C ILE A 181 -10.80 5.32 -3.94
N ASP A 182 -10.96 5.56 -5.24
CA ASP A 182 -12.19 6.07 -5.85
C ASP A 182 -13.38 5.10 -5.71
N CYS A 183 -13.12 3.78 -5.63
CA CYS A 183 -14.14 2.79 -5.30
C CYS A 183 -14.59 2.83 -3.82
N LEU A 184 -13.85 3.49 -2.96
CA LEU A 184 -14.13 3.57 -1.53
C LEU A 184 -14.84 4.89 -1.20
N HIS A 185 -16.17 4.94 -1.29
CA HIS A 185 -16.99 6.13 -1.00
C HIS A 185 -16.74 6.79 0.36
N SER A 186 -15.97 6.18 1.22
CA SER A 186 -15.66 6.66 2.56
C SER A 186 -14.17 6.49 2.90
N PHE A 187 -13.28 6.66 1.92
CA PHE A 187 -11.84 6.56 2.15
C PHE A 187 -11.38 7.53 3.24
N GLY A 188 -10.73 6.98 4.26
CA GLY A 188 -10.27 7.77 5.41
C GLY A 188 -11.38 8.38 6.27
N ARG A 189 -12.63 7.90 6.16
CA ARG A 189 -13.76 8.42 6.92
C ARG A 189 -13.46 8.40 8.42
N GLY A 190 -13.60 9.57 9.05
CA GLY A 190 -13.37 9.78 10.47
C GLY A 190 -11.93 10.13 10.84
N SER A 191 -10.92 9.85 10.01
CA SER A 191 -9.55 10.30 10.31
C SER A 191 -8.53 10.02 9.19
N GLN A 192 -7.50 10.85 9.11
CA GLN A 192 -6.31 10.57 8.29
C GLN A 192 -5.60 9.28 8.73
N SER A 193 -5.72 8.86 9.99
CA SER A 193 -5.18 7.61 10.49
C SER A 193 -5.80 6.40 9.79
N SER A 194 -7.11 6.39 9.59
CA SER A 194 -7.81 5.32 8.87
C SER A 194 -7.33 5.20 7.41
N ALA A 195 -7.11 6.34 6.73
CA ALA A 195 -6.54 6.34 5.39
C ALA A 195 -5.12 5.75 5.38
N LYS A 196 -4.27 6.11 6.35
CA LYS A 196 -2.91 5.58 6.48
C LYS A 196 -2.90 4.07 6.75
N GLN A 197 -3.81 3.57 7.59
CA GLN A 197 -3.94 2.13 7.84
C GLN A 197 -4.34 1.36 6.56
N TRP A 198 -5.31 1.87 5.81
CA TRP A 198 -5.68 1.28 4.53
C TRP A 198 -4.51 1.29 3.53
N LEU A 199 -3.76 2.38 3.44
CA LEU A 199 -2.60 2.50 2.57
C LEU A 199 -1.47 1.53 2.97
N ARG A 200 -1.25 1.28 4.28
CA ARG A 200 -0.32 0.24 4.75
C ARG A 200 -0.77 -1.14 4.27
N ARG A 201 -2.06 -1.47 4.41
CA ARG A 201 -2.61 -2.73 3.91
C ARG A 201 -2.46 -2.83 2.39
N PHE A 202 -2.75 -1.74 1.67
CA PHE A 202 -2.57 -1.70 0.22
C PHE A 202 -1.11 -1.90 -0.19
N ARG A 203 -0.15 -1.27 0.51
CA ARG A 203 1.29 -1.47 0.28
C ARG A 203 1.68 -2.94 0.44
N HIS A 204 1.24 -3.58 1.51
CA HIS A 204 1.49 -4.99 1.74
C HIS A 204 0.91 -5.86 0.62
N HIS A 205 -0.35 -5.65 0.26
CA HIS A 205 -1.00 -6.35 -0.85
C HIS A 205 -0.23 -6.16 -2.17
N TYR A 206 0.17 -4.94 -2.47
CA TYR A 206 0.91 -4.63 -3.68
C TYR A 206 2.26 -5.34 -3.72
N ASN A 207 2.98 -5.36 -2.60
CA ASN A 207 4.32 -5.91 -2.52
C ASN A 207 4.36 -7.44 -2.41
N HIS A 208 3.42 -8.06 -1.71
CA HIS A 208 3.49 -9.48 -1.33
C HIS A 208 2.40 -10.37 -1.93
N GLU A 209 1.27 -9.82 -2.34
CA GLU A 209 0.12 -10.63 -2.76
C GLU A 209 -0.26 -10.44 -4.23
N ARG A 210 0.08 -9.29 -4.82
CA ARG A 210 -0.33 -8.94 -6.17
C ARG A 210 0.74 -9.32 -7.19
N PRO A 211 0.46 -10.29 -8.11
CA PRO A 211 1.36 -10.60 -9.21
C PRO A 211 1.60 -9.38 -10.09
N ASN A 212 2.83 -9.16 -10.50
CA ASN A 212 3.22 -8.07 -11.39
C ASN A 212 3.60 -8.61 -12.76
N GLN A 213 2.91 -8.15 -13.81
CA GLN A 213 3.16 -8.59 -15.18
C GLN A 213 4.59 -8.26 -15.65
N ALA A 214 5.15 -7.11 -15.24
CA ALA A 214 6.52 -6.74 -15.58
C ALA A 214 7.58 -7.58 -14.87
N LEU A 215 7.20 -8.36 -13.86
CA LEU A 215 8.04 -9.28 -13.11
C LEU A 215 7.73 -10.76 -13.43
N ASN A 216 7.16 -11.03 -14.60
CA ASN A 216 6.76 -12.38 -15.05
C ASN A 216 5.81 -13.10 -14.05
N GLY A 217 4.93 -12.35 -13.42
CA GLY A 217 3.95 -12.87 -12.46
C GLY A 217 4.44 -12.95 -11.02
N LYS A 218 5.71 -12.66 -10.75
CA LYS A 218 6.21 -12.54 -9.36
C LYS A 218 5.65 -11.29 -8.68
N THR A 219 5.61 -11.32 -7.37
CA THR A 219 5.38 -10.12 -6.57
C THR A 219 6.66 -9.29 -6.45
N PRO A 220 6.58 -7.98 -6.17
CA PRO A 220 7.76 -7.17 -5.92
C PRO A 220 8.67 -7.70 -4.80
N ALA A 221 8.10 -8.25 -3.72
CA ALA A 221 8.87 -8.82 -2.61
C ALA A 221 9.63 -10.08 -3.02
N GLU A 222 9.02 -10.97 -3.82
CA GLU A 222 9.69 -12.16 -4.38
C GLU A 222 10.83 -11.79 -5.32
N GLN A 223 10.74 -10.64 -5.99
CA GLN A 223 11.79 -10.17 -6.89
C GLN A 223 13.07 -9.77 -6.15
N ILE A 224 12.98 -9.29 -4.91
CA ILE A 224 14.14 -8.86 -4.10
C ILE A 224 14.82 -10.05 -3.42
N GLN A 225 14.08 -11.12 -3.11
CA GLN A 225 14.59 -12.29 -2.39
C GLN A 225 15.43 -13.23 -3.28
N ASN A 226 15.50 -12.97 -4.58
CA ASN A 226 16.29 -13.72 -5.57
C ASN A 226 17.51 -12.94 -6.04
#